data_316945d9239693225983c7aba2107034
#
_entry.id   316945d9239693225983c7aba2107034
#
_cell.length_a   1.000
_cell.length_b   1.000
_cell.length_c   1.000
_cell.angle_alpha   90.00
_cell.angle_beta   90.00
_cell.angle_gamma   90.00
#
_symmetry.space_group_name_H-M   'P 1'
#
loop_
_entity.id
_entity.type
_entity.pdbx_description
1 polymer ?
#
loop_
_entity_poly.entity_id
_entity_poly.type
_entity_poly.pdbx_seq_one_letter_code
_entity_poly.pdbx_strand_id
1 'polypeptide(L)'
;MPLPKDVQFVTFDCYGTLIDWETGVYEAFQKEADRDGFTIDRDVLVPRFIEIQREIQSGSYELYAEVLRRTAVRVAEELGWPLESSRAQFLPNSVPRWMPFRETNAQLERFAKKFEMGILANVDDKLLGATRRHLRGDLDLVVTAQQVRSYKPDPAHFRECARRIEKKKSKWVHIASGYPTDIEPCLQAKVAVIWVNRHATELEPGQRKPTEEVKSFREAGKLLNPA
;
A
#
# COMPACT_ATOMS: atom_id res chain seq x y z
N MET A 1 -13.80 7.89 16.06
CA MET A 1 -13.58 6.86 17.11
C MET A 1 -12.20 7.08 17.69
N PRO A 2 -11.99 7.11 19.03
CA PRO A 2 -10.65 7.29 19.60
C PRO A 2 -9.78 6.03 19.39
N LEU A 3 -8.45 6.19 19.49
CA LEU A 3 -7.54 5.05 19.52
C LEU A 3 -7.84 4.15 20.73
N PRO A 4 -7.79 2.82 20.56
CA PRO A 4 -7.94 1.88 21.66
C PRO A 4 -6.83 2.08 22.71
N LYS A 5 -7.19 2.01 24.00
CA LYS A 5 -6.22 2.09 25.10
C LYS A 5 -5.37 0.81 25.25
N ASP A 6 -5.91 -0.31 24.81
CA ASP A 6 -5.29 -1.65 24.89
C ASP A 6 -5.22 -2.24 23.46
N VAL A 7 -4.30 -1.70 22.65
CA VAL A 7 -4.00 -2.23 21.32
C VAL A 7 -3.23 -3.54 21.47
N GLN A 8 -3.67 -4.57 20.76
CA GLN A 8 -3.01 -5.89 20.75
C GLN A 8 -2.59 -6.32 19.34
N PHE A 9 -3.27 -5.81 18.32
CA PHE A 9 -3.04 -6.17 16.94
C PHE A 9 -2.94 -4.92 16.07
N VAL A 10 -1.90 -4.83 15.26
CA VAL A 10 -1.68 -3.72 14.33
C VAL A 10 -1.54 -4.27 12.92
N THR A 11 -2.36 -3.75 12.00
CA THR A 11 -2.20 -4.08 10.59
C THR A 11 -1.71 -2.87 9.79
N PHE A 12 -1.02 -3.16 8.70
CA PHE A 12 -0.48 -2.15 7.80
C PHE A 12 -0.99 -2.38 6.38
N ASP A 13 -1.28 -1.29 5.66
CA ASP A 13 -1.10 -1.31 4.23
C ASP A 13 0.39 -1.40 3.90
N CYS A 14 0.74 -1.83 2.70
CA CYS A 14 2.13 -2.06 2.32
C CYS A 14 2.72 -0.92 1.48
N TYR A 15 2.19 -0.73 0.28
CA TYR A 15 2.76 0.17 -0.71
C TYR A 15 2.26 1.61 -0.54
N GLY A 16 3.18 2.54 -0.21
CA GLY A 16 2.91 3.92 0.20
C GLY A 16 2.92 4.10 1.73
N THR A 17 2.70 3.02 2.46
CA THR A 17 2.76 3.01 3.93
C THR A 17 4.13 2.55 4.43
N LEU A 18 4.55 1.36 4.03
CA LEU A 18 5.83 0.73 4.41
C LEU A 18 6.88 0.83 3.30
N ILE A 19 6.46 0.71 2.04
CA ILE A 19 7.30 0.68 0.84
C ILE A 19 7.11 1.95 0.03
N ASP A 20 8.21 2.58 -0.37
CA ASP A 20 8.24 3.72 -1.29
C ASP A 20 8.05 3.24 -2.74
N TRP A 21 6.80 2.98 -3.08
CA TRP A 21 6.42 2.48 -4.41
C TRP A 21 6.55 3.55 -5.50
N GLU A 22 6.37 4.84 -5.17
CA GLU A 22 6.45 5.93 -6.15
C GLU A 22 7.86 6.04 -6.73
N THR A 23 8.86 5.99 -5.85
CA THR A 23 10.28 5.93 -6.28
C THR A 23 10.54 4.65 -7.07
N GLY A 24 10.03 3.50 -6.59
CA GLY A 24 10.21 2.22 -7.26
C GLY A 24 9.61 2.17 -8.67
N VAL A 25 8.41 2.72 -8.84
CA VAL A 25 7.76 2.83 -10.16
C VAL A 25 8.55 3.77 -11.06
N TYR A 26 8.87 4.98 -10.59
CA TYR A 26 9.63 5.94 -11.39
C TYR A 26 10.96 5.37 -11.88
N GLU A 27 11.76 4.78 -10.98
CA GLU A 27 13.05 4.18 -11.34
C GLU A 27 12.90 3.02 -12.35
N ALA A 28 11.82 2.22 -12.20
CA ALA A 28 11.55 1.13 -13.14
C ALA A 28 11.22 1.66 -14.54
N PHE A 29 10.35 2.66 -14.62
CA PHE A 29 9.98 3.31 -15.90
C PHE A 29 11.17 3.99 -16.53
N GLN A 30 11.92 4.83 -15.79
CA GLN A 30 13.07 5.56 -16.30
C GLN A 30 14.15 4.60 -16.84
N LYS A 31 14.48 3.56 -16.06
CA LYS A 31 15.45 2.55 -16.47
C LYS A 31 15.06 1.83 -17.78
N GLU A 32 13.77 1.56 -17.98
CA GLU A 32 13.32 0.90 -19.19
C GLU A 32 13.27 1.88 -20.36
N ALA A 33 12.86 3.13 -20.13
CA ALA A 33 12.78 4.20 -21.11
C ALA A 33 14.18 4.65 -21.61
N ASP A 34 15.18 4.63 -20.73
CA ASP A 34 16.59 4.93 -21.09
C ASP A 34 17.11 4.04 -22.24
N ARG A 35 16.60 2.82 -22.36
CA ARG A 35 16.95 1.89 -23.45
C ARG A 35 16.49 2.37 -24.81
N ASP A 36 15.45 3.21 -24.82
CA ASP A 36 14.86 3.80 -26.03
C ASP A 36 15.27 5.27 -26.19
N GLY A 37 16.15 5.80 -25.31
CA GLY A 37 16.52 7.21 -25.29
C GLY A 37 15.36 8.14 -24.92
N PHE A 38 14.34 7.63 -24.23
CA PHE A 38 13.15 8.38 -23.83
C PHE A 38 13.29 8.88 -22.38
N THR A 39 12.95 10.13 -22.13
CA THR A 39 13.00 10.75 -20.80
C THR A 39 11.59 10.83 -20.21
N ILE A 40 11.44 10.41 -18.98
CA ILE A 40 10.16 10.41 -18.27
C ILE A 40 10.16 11.48 -17.17
N ASP A 41 9.15 12.33 -17.19
CA ASP A 41 8.89 13.28 -16.11
C ASP A 41 8.15 12.55 -14.96
N ARG A 42 8.74 12.56 -13.77
CA ARG A 42 8.17 11.92 -12.56
C ARG A 42 6.83 12.54 -12.18
N ASP A 43 6.69 13.86 -12.28
CA ASP A 43 5.51 14.60 -11.86
C ASP A 43 4.33 14.37 -12.81
N VAL A 44 4.59 13.91 -14.02
CA VAL A 44 3.59 13.44 -14.98
C VAL A 44 3.31 11.94 -14.79
N LEU A 45 4.36 11.13 -14.66
CA LEU A 45 4.26 9.69 -14.57
C LEU A 45 3.41 9.23 -13.37
N VAL A 46 3.74 9.71 -12.17
CA VAL A 46 3.14 9.16 -10.94
C VAL A 46 1.63 9.39 -10.87
N PRO A 47 1.09 10.60 -11.12
CA PRO A 47 -0.35 10.80 -11.16
C PRO A 47 -1.07 9.94 -12.21
N ARG A 48 -0.51 9.86 -13.42
CA ARG A 48 -1.11 9.05 -14.51
C ARG A 48 -1.08 7.57 -14.19
N PHE A 49 0.01 7.08 -13.61
CA PHE A 49 0.10 5.71 -13.13
C PHE A 49 -1.01 5.38 -12.12
N ILE A 50 -1.22 6.24 -11.13
CA ILE A 50 -2.27 6.06 -10.11
C ILE A 50 -3.65 5.97 -10.76
N GLU A 51 -3.97 6.88 -11.66
CA GLU A 51 -5.27 6.96 -12.33
C GLU A 51 -5.54 5.70 -13.16
N ILE A 52 -4.62 5.36 -14.05
CA ILE A 52 -4.75 4.19 -14.93
C ILE A 52 -4.82 2.89 -14.12
N GLN A 53 -3.99 2.76 -13.10
CA GLN A 53 -4.02 1.58 -12.22
C GLN A 53 -5.38 1.42 -11.52
N ARG A 54 -5.95 2.53 -11.01
CA ARG A 54 -7.28 2.50 -10.37
C ARG A 54 -8.39 2.09 -11.35
N GLU A 55 -8.35 2.60 -12.58
CA GLU A 55 -9.30 2.19 -13.60
C GLU A 55 -9.23 0.68 -13.87
N ILE A 56 -8.03 0.14 -14.06
CA ILE A 56 -7.85 -1.29 -14.30
C ILE A 56 -8.34 -2.11 -13.10
N GLN A 57 -8.01 -1.69 -11.87
CA GLN A 57 -8.43 -2.38 -10.64
C GLN A 57 -9.94 -2.30 -10.37
N SER A 58 -10.65 -1.32 -10.94
CA SER A 58 -12.11 -1.20 -10.82
C SER A 58 -12.88 -2.19 -11.69
N GLY A 59 -12.22 -2.84 -12.63
CA GLY A 59 -12.78 -3.89 -13.47
C GLY A 59 -12.84 -5.26 -12.79
N SER A 60 -12.94 -6.31 -13.60
CA SER A 60 -12.84 -7.69 -13.09
C SER A 60 -11.49 -7.93 -12.45
N TYR A 61 -11.49 -8.69 -11.35
CA TYR A 61 -10.26 -9.01 -10.65
C TYR A 61 -9.26 -9.76 -11.54
N GLU A 62 -8.06 -9.23 -11.63
CA GLU A 62 -6.88 -9.84 -12.25
C GLU A 62 -5.75 -9.87 -11.21
N LEU A 63 -4.68 -10.65 -11.47
CA LEU A 63 -3.47 -10.57 -10.64
C LEU A 63 -2.82 -9.19 -10.74
N TYR A 64 -2.25 -8.70 -9.64
CA TYR A 64 -1.61 -7.39 -9.62
C TYR A 64 -0.43 -7.27 -10.59
N ALA A 65 0.30 -8.36 -10.81
CA ALA A 65 1.34 -8.41 -11.84
C ALA A 65 0.78 -8.07 -13.25
N GLU A 66 -0.43 -8.54 -13.58
CA GLU A 66 -1.08 -8.22 -14.85
C GLU A 66 -1.61 -6.78 -14.86
N VAL A 67 -2.18 -6.31 -13.74
CA VAL A 67 -2.55 -4.89 -13.58
C VAL A 67 -1.35 -3.99 -13.86
N LEU A 68 -0.19 -4.28 -13.25
CA LEU A 68 1.03 -3.50 -13.47
C LEU A 68 1.49 -3.54 -14.92
N ARG A 69 1.46 -4.70 -15.56
CA ARG A 69 1.83 -4.84 -16.99
C ARG A 69 0.93 -3.97 -17.88
N ARG A 70 -0.38 -4.05 -17.69
CA ARG A 70 -1.36 -3.25 -18.45
C ARG A 70 -1.22 -1.76 -18.16
N THR A 71 -0.97 -1.41 -16.89
CA THR A 71 -0.71 -0.01 -16.51
C THR A 71 0.53 0.52 -17.22
N ALA A 72 1.62 -0.27 -17.29
CA ALA A 72 2.84 0.14 -17.98
C ALA A 72 2.61 0.46 -19.45
N VAL A 73 1.85 -0.39 -20.17
CA VAL A 73 1.51 -0.16 -21.58
C VAL A 73 0.70 1.13 -21.75
N ARG A 74 -0.38 1.29 -20.99
CA ARG A 74 -1.25 2.48 -21.12
C ARG A 74 -0.54 3.78 -20.74
N VAL A 75 0.29 3.75 -19.70
CA VAL A 75 1.10 4.91 -19.31
C VAL A 75 2.08 5.27 -20.43
N ALA A 76 2.76 4.29 -21.01
CA ALA A 76 3.69 4.54 -22.12
C ALA A 76 2.98 5.16 -23.35
N GLU A 77 1.80 4.62 -23.71
CA GLU A 77 0.97 5.17 -24.79
C GLU A 77 0.61 6.63 -24.54
N GLU A 78 0.17 6.99 -23.34
CA GLU A 78 -0.21 8.35 -22.99
C GLU A 78 0.97 9.33 -22.93
N LEU A 79 2.15 8.84 -22.55
CA LEU A 79 3.39 9.62 -22.55
C LEU A 79 4.01 9.75 -23.96
N GLY A 80 3.48 9.06 -24.96
CA GLY A 80 4.06 9.00 -26.30
C GLY A 80 5.37 8.19 -26.36
N TRP A 81 5.63 7.34 -25.37
CA TRP A 81 6.78 6.46 -25.35
C TRP A 81 6.49 5.16 -26.13
N PRO A 82 7.28 4.81 -27.18
CA PRO A 82 7.04 3.65 -28.03
C PRO A 82 7.44 2.33 -27.35
N LEU A 83 6.89 2.06 -26.17
CA LEU A 83 7.14 0.82 -25.44
C LEU A 83 6.46 -0.36 -26.14
N GLU A 84 7.23 -1.35 -26.55
CA GLU A 84 6.68 -2.62 -27.00
C GLU A 84 5.97 -3.34 -25.84
N SER A 85 4.73 -3.75 -26.04
CA SER A 85 3.90 -4.38 -24.99
C SER A 85 4.51 -5.66 -24.40
N SER A 86 5.33 -6.38 -25.17
CA SER A 86 6.12 -7.54 -24.72
C SER A 86 7.13 -7.17 -23.63
N ARG A 87 7.62 -5.93 -23.61
CA ARG A 87 8.58 -5.42 -22.62
C ARG A 87 7.91 -4.94 -21.32
N ALA A 88 6.60 -4.73 -21.30
CA ALA A 88 5.87 -4.19 -20.16
C ALA A 88 6.01 -5.03 -18.85
N GLN A 89 6.55 -6.25 -18.98
CA GLN A 89 6.89 -7.10 -17.83
C GLN A 89 7.99 -6.48 -16.94
N PHE A 90 8.68 -5.42 -17.41
CA PHE A 90 9.68 -4.70 -16.61
C PHE A 90 9.10 -4.22 -15.28
N LEU A 91 7.84 -3.75 -15.28
CA LEU A 91 7.22 -3.14 -14.11
C LEU A 91 6.90 -4.17 -13.00
N PRO A 92 6.14 -5.24 -13.21
CA PRO A 92 5.96 -6.27 -12.17
C PRO A 92 7.29 -6.90 -11.74
N ASN A 93 8.28 -7.05 -12.64
CA ASN A 93 9.61 -7.54 -12.31
C ASN A 93 10.44 -6.55 -11.46
N SER A 94 10.03 -5.28 -11.36
CA SER A 94 10.69 -4.27 -10.53
C SER A 94 10.27 -4.34 -9.06
N VAL A 95 9.05 -4.80 -8.76
CA VAL A 95 8.46 -4.81 -7.41
C VAL A 95 9.40 -5.38 -6.34
N PRO A 96 10.15 -6.48 -6.59
CA PRO A 96 11.10 -7.01 -5.61
C PRO A 96 12.27 -6.06 -5.24
N ARG A 97 12.42 -4.95 -5.93
CA ARG A 97 13.47 -3.94 -5.68
C ARG A 97 12.94 -2.65 -5.07
N TRP A 98 11.62 -2.52 -4.91
CA TRP A 98 11.03 -1.35 -4.25
C TRP A 98 11.37 -1.36 -2.78
N MET A 99 11.98 -0.29 -2.29
CA MET A 99 12.57 -0.24 -0.97
C MET A 99 11.60 0.33 0.08
N PRO A 100 11.74 -0.09 1.35
CA PRO A 100 11.01 0.52 2.44
C PRO A 100 11.39 1.99 2.62
N PHE A 101 10.43 2.80 3.11
CA PHE A 101 10.79 4.12 3.65
C PHE A 101 11.85 3.98 4.75
N ARG A 102 12.68 5.01 4.90
CA ARG A 102 13.84 4.98 5.81
C ARG A 102 13.49 4.60 7.26
N GLU A 103 12.32 5.01 7.71
CA GLU A 103 11.86 4.75 9.08
C GLU A 103 11.16 3.40 9.28
N THR A 104 10.76 2.72 8.20
CA THR A 104 9.88 1.54 8.24
C THR A 104 10.41 0.44 9.15
N ASN A 105 11.61 -0.03 8.89
CA ASN A 105 12.14 -1.20 9.61
C ASN A 105 12.35 -0.94 11.10
N ALA A 106 12.83 0.26 11.45
CA ALA A 106 12.98 0.63 12.85
C ALA A 106 11.65 0.68 13.61
N GLN A 107 10.55 1.09 12.93
CA GLN A 107 9.23 1.08 13.55
C GLN A 107 8.63 -0.33 13.62
N LEU A 108 8.79 -1.15 12.59
CA LEU A 108 8.32 -2.54 12.61
C LEU A 108 8.98 -3.35 13.73
N GLU A 109 10.30 -3.21 13.93
CA GLU A 109 11.02 -3.84 15.05
C GLU A 109 10.51 -3.39 16.43
N ARG A 110 10.05 -2.13 16.55
CA ARG A 110 9.43 -1.61 17.79
C ARG A 110 8.04 -2.19 18.00
N PHE A 111 7.23 -2.24 16.93
CA PHE A 111 5.88 -2.80 17.00
C PHE A 111 5.90 -4.29 17.32
N ALA A 112 6.80 -5.06 16.72
CA ALA A 112 6.94 -6.50 16.97
C ALA A 112 7.20 -6.86 18.46
N LYS A 113 7.71 -5.92 19.26
CA LYS A 113 7.92 -6.14 20.70
C LYS A 113 6.64 -6.04 21.53
N LYS A 114 5.56 -5.50 20.97
CA LYS A 114 4.35 -5.18 21.75
C LYS A 114 3.06 -5.67 21.12
N PHE A 115 3.03 -5.84 19.81
CA PHE A 115 1.81 -6.12 19.06
C PHE A 115 2.00 -7.33 18.16
N GLU A 116 0.96 -8.10 17.99
CA GLU A 116 0.83 -8.96 16.82
C GLU A 116 0.64 -8.09 15.58
N MET A 117 1.27 -8.45 14.46
CA MET A 117 1.31 -7.60 13.28
C MET A 117 0.76 -8.31 12.04
N GLY A 118 0.14 -7.53 11.13
CA GLY A 118 -0.30 -8.06 9.84
C GLY A 118 -0.22 -7.06 8.70
N ILE A 119 -0.26 -7.57 7.47
CA ILE A 119 -0.33 -6.76 6.23
C ILE A 119 -1.64 -7.04 5.51
N LEU A 120 -2.32 -5.97 5.06
CA LEU A 120 -3.48 -6.01 4.17
C LEU A 120 -3.12 -5.25 2.89
N ALA A 121 -2.80 -5.96 1.80
CA ALA A 121 -2.19 -5.33 0.63
C ALA A 121 -2.88 -5.66 -0.69
N ASN A 122 -3.02 -4.64 -1.53
CA ASN A 122 -3.52 -4.75 -2.92
C ASN A 122 -2.43 -5.33 -3.85
N VAL A 123 -2.03 -6.59 -3.63
CA VAL A 123 -0.91 -7.21 -4.33
C VAL A 123 -1.07 -8.73 -4.42
N ASP A 124 -0.28 -9.37 -5.27
CA ASP A 124 -0.17 -10.82 -5.36
C ASP A 124 0.72 -11.41 -4.26
N ASP A 125 0.44 -12.65 -3.85
CA ASP A 125 1.22 -13.36 -2.84
C ASP A 125 2.72 -13.44 -3.18
N LYS A 126 3.03 -13.74 -4.45
CA LYS A 126 4.42 -13.84 -4.93
C LYS A 126 5.16 -12.51 -4.83
N LEU A 127 4.52 -11.41 -5.24
CA LEU A 127 5.13 -10.07 -5.20
C LEU A 127 5.31 -9.61 -3.76
N LEU A 128 4.30 -9.80 -2.90
CA LEU A 128 4.43 -9.48 -1.49
C LEU A 128 5.50 -10.32 -0.80
N GLY A 129 5.59 -11.62 -1.12
CA GLY A 129 6.64 -12.50 -0.61
C GLY A 129 8.05 -11.99 -0.94
N ALA A 130 8.23 -11.42 -2.13
CA ALA A 130 9.49 -10.78 -2.51
C ALA A 130 9.75 -9.46 -1.76
N THR A 131 8.72 -8.63 -1.59
CA THR A 131 8.79 -7.36 -0.85
C THR A 131 9.09 -7.59 0.64
N ARG A 132 8.49 -8.61 1.25
CA ARG A 132 8.69 -8.93 2.68
C ARG A 132 10.14 -9.18 3.06
N ARG A 133 11.00 -9.56 2.13
CA ARG A 133 12.45 -9.72 2.38
C ARG A 133 13.16 -8.43 2.78
N HIS A 134 12.55 -7.28 2.49
CA HIS A 134 13.05 -5.97 2.88
C HIS A 134 12.49 -5.48 4.22
N LEU A 135 11.46 -6.15 4.75
CA LEU A 135 10.78 -5.77 5.98
C LEU A 135 11.32 -6.59 7.16
N ARG A 136 11.50 -5.93 8.30
CA ARG A 136 11.94 -6.55 9.56
C ARG A 136 10.76 -6.71 10.51
N GLY A 137 10.84 -7.74 11.35
CA GLY A 137 9.78 -8.12 12.28
C GLY A 137 8.85 -9.18 11.69
N ASP A 138 8.33 -10.01 12.57
CA ASP A 138 7.40 -11.07 12.21
C ASP A 138 6.03 -10.50 11.89
N LEU A 139 5.44 -11.00 10.83
CA LEU A 139 4.09 -10.67 10.40
C LEU A 139 3.21 -11.89 10.59
N ASP A 140 2.40 -11.85 11.63
CA ASP A 140 1.54 -12.96 12.07
C ASP A 140 0.42 -13.25 11.08
N LEU A 141 0.02 -12.22 10.33
CA LEU A 141 -1.07 -12.31 9.36
C LEU A 141 -0.74 -11.56 8.07
N VAL A 142 -1.10 -12.17 6.95
CA VAL A 142 -1.04 -11.54 5.63
C VAL A 142 -2.33 -11.80 4.89
N VAL A 143 -2.95 -10.73 4.38
CA VAL A 143 -4.11 -10.80 3.48
C VAL A 143 -3.77 -10.01 2.22
N THR A 144 -3.80 -10.69 1.08
CA THR A 144 -3.51 -10.10 -0.23
C THR A 144 -4.77 -10.01 -1.09
N ALA A 145 -4.74 -9.15 -2.10
CA ALA A 145 -5.79 -9.10 -3.11
C ALA A 145 -5.98 -10.47 -3.80
N GLN A 146 -4.89 -11.23 -4.00
CA GLN A 146 -4.96 -12.57 -4.57
C GLN A 146 -5.77 -13.54 -3.71
N GLN A 147 -5.58 -13.51 -2.38
CA GLN A 147 -6.28 -14.39 -1.46
C GLN A 147 -7.77 -14.09 -1.39
N VAL A 148 -8.16 -12.83 -1.44
CA VAL A 148 -9.56 -12.40 -1.36
C VAL A 148 -10.22 -12.17 -2.72
N ARG A 149 -9.45 -12.26 -3.82
CA ARG A 149 -9.86 -12.02 -5.21
C ARG A 149 -10.57 -10.68 -5.39
N SER A 150 -10.04 -9.65 -4.73
CA SER A 150 -10.60 -8.30 -4.74
C SER A 150 -9.54 -7.28 -4.35
N TYR A 151 -9.69 -6.05 -4.83
CA TYR A 151 -8.86 -4.92 -4.46
C TYR A 151 -9.58 -4.02 -3.46
N LYS A 152 -8.85 -3.49 -2.45
CA LYS A 152 -9.34 -2.38 -1.66
C LYS A 152 -9.67 -1.20 -2.61
N PRO A 153 -10.80 -0.51 -2.46
CA PRO A 153 -11.60 -0.33 -1.25
C PRO A 153 -12.63 -1.43 -0.94
N ASP A 154 -12.76 -2.51 -1.74
CA ASP A 154 -13.65 -3.59 -1.33
C ASP A 154 -13.29 -4.07 0.09
N PRO A 155 -14.28 -4.26 0.98
CA PRO A 155 -14.02 -4.62 2.37
C PRO A 155 -13.51 -6.06 2.59
N ALA A 156 -13.25 -6.83 1.53
CA ALA A 156 -12.85 -8.24 1.61
C ALA A 156 -11.59 -8.45 2.46
N HIS A 157 -10.57 -7.59 2.30
CA HIS A 157 -9.34 -7.67 3.11
C HIS A 157 -9.63 -7.51 4.61
N PHE A 158 -10.43 -6.52 4.97
CA PHE A 158 -10.78 -6.26 6.38
C PHE A 158 -11.69 -7.34 6.96
N ARG A 159 -12.61 -7.88 6.16
CA ARG A 159 -13.45 -9.03 6.57
C ARG A 159 -12.60 -10.27 6.80
N GLU A 160 -11.69 -10.58 5.88
CA GLU A 160 -10.82 -11.74 5.99
C GLU A 160 -9.84 -11.60 7.17
N CYS A 161 -9.28 -10.42 7.37
CA CYS A 161 -8.48 -10.12 8.54
C CYS A 161 -9.27 -10.35 9.83
N ALA A 162 -10.47 -9.76 9.93
CA ALA A 162 -11.34 -9.93 11.11
C ALA A 162 -11.73 -11.39 11.38
N ARG A 163 -11.82 -12.21 10.33
CA ARG A 163 -12.08 -13.65 10.44
C ARG A 163 -10.89 -14.43 10.98
N ARG A 164 -9.66 -14.02 10.61
CA ARG A 164 -8.44 -14.75 10.99
C ARG A 164 -7.88 -14.34 12.36
N ILE A 165 -8.13 -13.09 12.77
CA ILE A 165 -7.65 -12.64 14.09
C ILE A 165 -8.56 -13.14 15.20
N GLU A 166 -7.97 -13.62 16.29
CA GLU A 166 -8.72 -14.02 17.50
C GLU A 166 -8.97 -12.85 18.45
N LYS A 167 -8.69 -11.61 17.99
CA LYS A 167 -8.80 -10.40 18.80
C LYS A 167 -10.10 -9.66 18.50
N LYS A 168 -10.62 -8.95 19.50
CA LYS A 168 -11.76 -8.04 19.31
C LYS A 168 -11.35 -6.85 18.44
N LYS A 169 -12.23 -6.39 17.55
CA LYS A 169 -11.97 -5.18 16.72
C LYS A 169 -11.57 -3.95 17.54
N SER A 170 -12.05 -3.84 18.78
CA SER A 170 -11.68 -2.76 19.71
C SER A 170 -10.22 -2.79 20.17
N LYS A 171 -9.45 -3.81 19.81
CA LYS A 171 -8.01 -3.96 20.10
C LYS A 171 -7.15 -3.93 18.84
N TRP A 172 -7.76 -3.66 17.71
CA TRP A 172 -7.13 -3.62 16.39
C TRP A 172 -7.01 -2.19 15.89
N VAL A 173 -5.82 -1.82 15.42
CA VAL A 173 -5.52 -0.56 14.72
C VAL A 173 -4.97 -0.88 13.34
N HIS A 174 -5.46 -0.20 12.32
CA HIS A 174 -4.87 -0.23 10.97
C HIS A 174 -4.06 1.04 10.72
N ILE A 175 -2.91 0.93 10.06
CA ILE A 175 -2.04 2.06 9.71
C ILE A 175 -1.84 2.06 8.21
N ALA A 176 -2.22 3.14 7.53
CA ALA A 176 -2.19 3.21 6.08
C ALA A 176 -2.05 4.64 5.53
N SER A 177 -1.55 4.76 4.29
CA SER A 177 -1.47 6.03 3.56
C SER A 177 -2.64 6.25 2.60
N GLY A 178 -3.28 5.19 2.12
CA GLY A 178 -4.35 5.26 1.13
C GLY A 178 -5.70 5.65 1.72
N TYR A 179 -6.15 6.91 1.53
CA TYR A 179 -7.44 7.31 2.08
C TYR A 179 -8.60 6.47 1.51
N PRO A 180 -8.82 6.41 0.17
CA PRO A 180 -9.96 5.66 -0.38
C PRO A 180 -9.84 4.15 -0.20
N THR A 181 -8.62 3.62 -0.21
CA THR A 181 -8.38 2.17 -0.16
C THR A 181 -8.37 1.60 1.25
N ASP A 182 -8.03 2.41 2.25
CA ASP A 182 -7.80 1.92 3.60
C ASP A 182 -8.56 2.70 4.67
N ILE A 183 -8.45 4.04 4.66
CA ILE A 183 -9.02 4.86 5.73
C ILE A 183 -10.54 4.74 5.74
N GLU A 184 -11.15 5.00 4.60
CA GLU A 184 -12.60 4.93 4.49
C GLU A 184 -13.17 3.52 4.78
N PRO A 185 -12.64 2.43 4.20
CA PRO A 185 -13.06 1.08 4.55
C PRO A 185 -12.89 0.73 6.03
N CYS A 186 -11.81 1.17 6.69
CA CYS A 186 -11.62 0.99 8.13
C CYS A 186 -12.70 1.67 8.95
N LEU A 187 -13.03 2.91 8.61
CA LEU A 187 -14.08 3.67 9.29
C LEU A 187 -15.46 3.02 9.11
N GLN A 188 -15.73 2.44 7.92
CA GLN A 188 -16.95 1.65 7.66
C GLN A 188 -16.96 0.35 8.47
N ALA A 189 -15.82 -0.33 8.55
CA ALA A 189 -15.66 -1.57 9.32
C ALA A 189 -15.61 -1.35 10.84
N LYS A 190 -15.60 -0.09 11.30
CA LYS A 190 -15.43 0.30 12.71
C LYS A 190 -14.11 -0.22 13.30
N VAL A 191 -13.05 -0.13 12.52
CA VAL A 191 -11.66 -0.40 12.92
C VAL A 191 -10.97 0.94 13.12
N ALA A 192 -10.22 1.10 14.22
CA ALA A 192 -9.43 2.30 14.44
C ALA A 192 -8.32 2.41 13.38
N VAL A 193 -8.12 3.60 12.83
CA VAL A 193 -7.19 3.80 11.73
C VAL A 193 -6.33 5.04 11.93
N ILE A 194 -5.02 4.89 11.70
CA ILE A 194 -4.05 5.98 11.66
C ILE A 194 -3.72 6.24 10.19
N TRP A 195 -4.04 7.43 9.74
CA TRP A 195 -3.70 7.87 8.38
C TRP A 195 -2.28 8.44 8.34
N VAL A 196 -1.40 7.80 7.59
CA VAL A 196 -0.05 8.31 7.30
C VAL A 196 -0.12 9.20 6.07
N ASN A 197 -0.51 10.44 6.29
CA ASN A 197 -0.71 11.45 5.24
C ASN A 197 0.63 12.13 4.87
N ARG A 198 1.46 11.42 4.09
CA ARG A 198 2.80 11.87 3.69
C ARG A 198 2.78 13.11 2.81
N HIS A 199 1.73 13.27 2.00
CA HIS A 199 1.61 14.33 1.00
C HIS A 199 0.79 15.54 1.51
N ALA A 200 0.39 15.54 2.79
CA ALA A 200 -0.47 16.58 3.37
C ALA A 200 -1.75 16.81 2.54
N THR A 201 -2.35 15.72 2.05
CA THR A 201 -3.59 15.75 1.26
C THR A 201 -4.73 16.25 2.14
N GLU A 202 -5.47 17.25 1.67
CA GLU A 202 -6.66 17.72 2.35
C GLU A 202 -7.83 16.74 2.15
N LEU A 203 -8.67 16.64 3.18
CA LEU A 203 -9.90 15.85 3.08
C LEU A 203 -10.90 16.54 2.16
N GLU A 204 -11.47 15.82 1.24
CA GLU A 204 -12.54 16.32 0.38
C GLU A 204 -13.85 16.52 1.18
N PRO A 205 -14.75 17.42 0.70
CA PRO A 205 -16.07 17.58 1.31
C PRO A 205 -16.82 16.26 1.42
N GLY A 206 -17.26 15.92 2.63
CA GLY A 206 -17.97 14.67 2.92
C GLY A 206 -17.10 13.49 3.35
N GLN A 207 -15.78 13.58 3.21
CA GLN A 207 -14.87 12.58 3.74
C GLN A 207 -14.80 12.63 5.27
N ARG A 208 -14.78 11.45 5.90
CA ARG A 208 -14.73 11.32 7.35
C ARG A 208 -13.30 11.41 7.87
N LYS A 209 -13.11 12.11 9.00
CA LYS A 209 -11.79 12.15 9.65
C LYS A 209 -11.36 10.74 10.08
N PRO A 210 -10.05 10.37 9.89
CA PRO A 210 -9.47 9.15 10.46
C PRO A 210 -9.55 9.18 11.98
N THR A 211 -9.17 8.08 12.63
CA THR A 211 -8.99 8.06 14.09
C THR A 211 -7.88 9.01 14.51
N GLU A 212 -6.75 8.92 13.84
CA GLU A 212 -5.60 9.83 13.96
C GLU A 212 -5.00 10.08 12.58
N GLU A 213 -4.35 11.23 12.42
CA GLU A 213 -3.60 11.61 11.22
C GLU A 213 -2.17 11.98 11.61
N VAL A 214 -1.21 11.47 10.85
CA VAL A 214 0.23 11.72 11.05
C VAL A 214 0.94 11.90 9.71
N LYS A 215 2.11 12.55 9.73
CA LYS A 215 2.90 12.81 8.51
C LYS A 215 3.86 11.68 8.13
N SER A 216 4.11 10.74 9.03
CA SER A 216 5.07 9.66 8.80
C SER A 216 4.74 8.43 9.62
N PHE A 217 5.26 7.28 9.17
CA PHE A 217 5.14 6.03 9.93
C PHE A 217 5.85 6.09 11.28
N ARG A 218 6.90 6.94 11.41
CA ARG A 218 7.55 7.23 12.69
C ARG A 218 6.60 7.88 13.69
N GLU A 219 5.77 8.82 13.25
CA GLU A 219 4.78 9.49 14.12
C GLU A 219 3.68 8.51 14.55
N ALA A 220 3.21 7.64 13.64
CA ALA A 220 2.29 6.55 14.00
C ALA A 220 2.88 5.65 15.11
N GLY A 221 4.17 5.35 15.00
CA GLY A 221 4.89 4.62 16.03
C GLY A 221 4.90 5.31 17.41
N LYS A 222 5.02 6.63 17.44
CA LYS A 222 4.97 7.40 18.70
C LYS A 222 3.58 7.38 19.35
N LEU A 223 2.51 7.40 18.54
CA LEU A 223 1.14 7.34 19.07
C LEU A 223 0.83 6.01 19.76
N LEU A 224 1.31 4.89 19.20
CA LEU A 224 1.05 3.55 19.75
C LEU A 224 2.09 3.10 20.77
N ASN A 225 3.24 3.74 20.79
CA ASN A 225 4.37 3.46 21.66
C ASN A 225 4.91 4.77 22.24
N PRO A 226 4.13 5.49 23.05
CA PRO A 226 4.70 6.63 23.77
C PRO A 226 5.87 6.11 24.61
N ALA A 227 6.95 6.90 24.62
CA ALA A 227 8.21 6.57 25.30
C ALA A 227 8.00 6.34 26.80
#